data_9ecac1156ce9793557a579312b55e2d5
#
_entry.id   9ecac1156ce9793557a579312b55e2d5
#
_cell.length_a   1.000
_cell.length_b   1.000
_cell.length_c   1.000
_cell.angle_alpha   90.00
_cell.angle_beta   90.00
_cell.angle_gamma   90.00
#
_symmetry.space_group_name_H-M   'P 1'
#
loop_
_entity.id
_entity.type
_entity.pdbx_description
1 polymer ?
#
loop_
_entity_poly.entity_id
_entity_poly.type
_entity_poly.pdbx_seq_one_letter_code
_entity_poly.pdbx_strand_id
1 'polypeptide(L)'
;MSNGNFAKYVVLAFFAVGASLMGWNALRSGNDTKAGVIAVKAPELSAAARTGKSAFDANCASCHGQNAAGTDKGPPLIHDIYNPGHHADEAFFLAAKLGVRRHHWRFGDMPPQPQVSEEQMRAVVRYVREVQAANGIAYRPHRM
;
A
#
# COMPACT_ATOMS: atom_id res chain seq x y z
N MET A 1 4.74 41.38 -48.66
CA MET A 1 5.69 41.49 -47.58
C MET A 1 5.16 40.67 -46.38
N SER A 2 5.80 39.66 -46.13
CA SER A 2 6.26 38.98 -44.94
C SER A 2 5.25 38.20 -44.12
N ASN A 3 4.71 37.10 -44.65
CA ASN A 3 4.01 36.10 -43.82
C ASN A 3 4.95 34.98 -43.32
N GLY A 4 6.22 34.97 -43.72
CA GLY A 4 7.18 33.91 -43.37
C GLY A 4 7.60 33.87 -41.89
N ASN A 5 7.58 35.00 -41.20
CA ASN A 5 7.95 35.09 -39.81
C ASN A 5 6.80 34.72 -38.87
N PHE A 6 5.55 34.98 -39.25
CA PHE A 6 4.38 34.61 -38.49
C PHE A 6 4.29 33.07 -38.33
N ALA A 7 4.44 32.33 -39.43
CA ALA A 7 4.43 30.86 -39.38
C ALA A 7 5.53 30.28 -38.46
N LYS A 8 6.73 30.86 -38.47
CA LYS A 8 7.82 30.44 -37.58
C LYS A 8 7.47 30.65 -36.09
N TYR A 9 6.88 31.79 -35.75
CA TYR A 9 6.50 32.07 -34.37
C TYR A 9 5.33 31.15 -33.88
N VAL A 10 4.39 30.82 -34.76
CA VAL A 10 3.33 29.85 -34.43
C VAL A 10 3.90 28.47 -34.14
N VAL A 11 4.84 27.99 -34.95
CA VAL A 11 5.50 26.68 -34.72
C VAL A 11 6.33 26.71 -33.43
N LEU A 12 7.10 27.77 -33.18
CA LEU A 12 7.88 27.91 -31.94
C LEU A 12 6.98 27.94 -30.69
N ALA A 13 5.86 28.68 -30.74
CA ALA A 13 4.90 28.74 -29.66
C ALA A 13 4.26 27.37 -29.39
N PHE A 14 3.93 26.61 -30.44
CA PHE A 14 3.39 25.26 -30.29
C PHE A 14 4.38 24.33 -29.58
N PHE A 15 5.64 24.33 -29.96
CA PHE A 15 6.67 23.52 -29.29
C PHE A 15 6.97 24.01 -27.88
N ALA A 16 6.96 25.30 -27.60
CA ALA A 16 7.15 25.83 -26.26
C ALA A 16 6.01 25.45 -25.33
N VAL A 17 4.77 25.52 -25.79
CA VAL A 17 3.59 25.04 -25.01
C VAL A 17 3.64 23.53 -24.80
N GLY A 18 3.99 22.74 -25.82
CA GLY A 18 4.17 21.31 -25.72
C GLY A 18 5.25 20.92 -24.70
N ALA A 19 6.41 21.56 -24.76
CA ALA A 19 7.50 21.32 -23.80
C ALA A 19 7.09 21.72 -22.37
N SER A 20 6.37 22.84 -22.21
CA SER A 20 5.87 23.29 -20.91
C SER A 20 4.85 22.30 -20.32
N LEU A 21 3.93 21.79 -21.14
CA LEU A 21 2.95 20.77 -20.70
C LEU A 21 3.63 19.44 -20.35
N MET A 22 4.62 19.01 -21.12
CA MET A 22 5.40 17.80 -20.83
C MET A 22 6.22 17.96 -19.55
N GLY A 23 6.89 19.11 -19.36
CA GLY A 23 7.62 19.42 -18.13
C GLY A 23 6.71 19.47 -16.90
N TRP A 24 5.53 20.11 -17.03
CA TRP A 24 4.52 20.17 -15.97
C TRP A 24 3.99 18.79 -15.61
N ASN A 25 3.74 17.94 -16.59
CA ASN A 25 3.29 16.57 -16.38
C ASN A 25 4.38 15.70 -15.73
N ALA A 26 5.64 15.85 -16.14
CA ALA A 26 6.77 15.16 -15.54
C ALA A 26 7.00 15.59 -14.07
N LEU A 27 6.83 16.87 -13.74
CA LEU A 27 6.91 17.38 -12.38
C LEU A 27 5.73 16.94 -11.50
N ARG A 28 4.54 16.73 -12.07
CA ARG A 28 3.36 16.18 -11.39
C ARG A 28 3.44 14.66 -11.19
N SER A 29 4.05 13.95 -12.12
CA SER A 29 4.19 12.47 -12.06
C SER A 29 5.06 11.97 -10.90
N GLY A 30 5.77 12.85 -10.21
CA GLY A 30 6.59 12.50 -9.03
C GLY A 30 5.80 12.28 -7.75
N ASN A 31 4.48 12.52 -7.72
CA ASN A 31 3.61 12.38 -6.53
C ASN A 31 2.49 11.34 -6.70
N ASP A 32 2.50 10.56 -7.77
CA ASP A 32 1.64 9.39 -7.84
C ASP A 32 2.18 8.32 -6.87
N THR A 33 1.74 8.39 -5.60
CA THR A 33 1.69 7.21 -4.75
C THR A 33 0.95 6.16 -5.56
N LYS A 34 1.69 5.12 -6.00
CA LYS A 34 1.10 3.98 -6.72
C LYS A 34 -0.14 3.58 -5.95
N ALA A 35 -1.28 3.49 -6.64
CA ALA A 35 -2.56 3.22 -6.00
C ALA A 35 -2.41 2.01 -5.07
N GLY A 36 -2.62 2.21 -3.78
CA GLY A 36 -2.48 1.17 -2.76
C GLY A 36 -1.22 1.21 -1.90
N VAL A 37 -0.20 1.99 -2.23
CA VAL A 37 1.03 2.09 -1.39
C VAL A 37 0.96 3.32 -0.50
N ILE A 38 1.20 3.14 0.79
CA ILE A 38 1.24 4.23 1.78
C ILE A 38 2.64 4.37 2.39
N ALA A 39 2.95 5.55 2.91
CA ALA A 39 4.16 5.76 3.71
C ALA A 39 3.97 5.11 5.09
N VAL A 40 4.89 4.22 5.48
CA VAL A 40 4.85 3.50 6.75
C VAL A 40 6.11 3.78 7.56
N LYS A 41 5.94 4.23 8.80
CA LYS A 41 7.01 4.32 9.77
C LYS A 41 7.31 2.92 10.33
N ALA A 42 8.50 2.40 10.04
CA ALA A 42 8.97 1.13 10.62
C ALA A 42 9.52 1.38 12.04
N PRO A 43 8.96 0.75 13.08
CA PRO A 43 9.47 0.88 14.45
C PRO A 43 10.64 -0.08 14.72
N GLU A 44 11.30 0.11 15.87
CA GLU A 44 12.05 -0.96 16.49
C GLU A 44 11.11 -2.10 16.91
N LEU A 45 11.34 -3.28 16.36
CA LEU A 45 10.46 -4.44 16.56
C LEU A 45 10.92 -5.28 17.75
N SER A 46 9.96 -5.82 18.51
CA SER A 46 10.22 -6.88 19.49
C SER A 46 10.79 -8.14 18.82
N ALA A 47 11.41 -9.04 19.60
CA ALA A 47 11.94 -10.30 19.06
C ALA A 47 10.86 -11.12 18.33
N ALA A 48 9.65 -11.21 18.92
CA ALA A 48 8.52 -11.90 18.31
C ALA A 48 8.06 -11.23 17.01
N ALA A 49 8.01 -9.90 16.97
CA ALA A 49 7.63 -9.17 15.76
C ALA A 49 8.70 -9.27 14.66
N ARG A 50 9.99 -9.39 14.98
CA ARG A 50 11.03 -9.66 13.97
C ARG A 50 10.85 -11.03 13.32
N THR A 51 10.51 -12.07 14.08
CA THR A 51 10.14 -13.38 13.54
C THR A 51 8.92 -13.26 12.63
N GLY A 52 7.91 -12.51 13.07
CA GLY A 52 6.71 -12.22 12.29
C GLY A 52 7.01 -11.47 11.00
N LYS A 53 7.92 -10.50 11.05
CA LYS A 53 8.38 -9.78 9.84
C LYS A 53 9.01 -10.73 8.83
N SER A 54 9.86 -11.64 9.26
CA SER A 54 10.47 -12.62 8.36
C SER A 54 9.44 -13.52 7.69
N ALA A 55 8.44 -14.00 8.45
CA ALA A 55 7.35 -14.79 7.90
C ALA A 55 6.44 -13.97 6.95
N PHE A 56 6.18 -12.72 7.30
CA PHE A 56 5.43 -11.77 6.46
C PHE A 56 6.15 -11.50 5.14
N ASP A 57 7.44 -11.18 5.20
CA ASP A 57 8.24 -10.89 4.00
C ASP A 57 8.26 -12.06 3.03
N ALA A 58 8.31 -13.30 3.55
CA ALA A 58 8.34 -14.52 2.75
C ALA A 58 6.98 -14.87 2.09
N ASN A 59 5.85 -14.55 2.74
CA ASN A 59 4.54 -15.07 2.34
C ASN A 59 3.52 -13.99 1.95
N CYS A 60 3.66 -12.78 2.46
CA CYS A 60 2.60 -11.75 2.39
C CYS A 60 3.05 -10.51 1.62
N ALA A 61 4.35 -10.14 1.72
CA ALA A 61 4.86 -8.88 1.20
C ALA A 61 4.75 -8.74 -0.32
N SER A 62 4.69 -9.83 -1.08
CA SER A 62 4.50 -9.80 -2.55
C SER A 62 3.20 -9.10 -2.96
N CYS A 63 2.17 -9.15 -2.10
CA CYS A 63 0.90 -8.46 -2.29
C CYS A 63 0.74 -7.26 -1.36
N HIS A 64 1.07 -7.43 -0.06
CA HIS A 64 0.84 -6.39 0.94
C HIS A 64 1.99 -5.39 1.12
N GLY A 65 3.05 -5.54 0.33
CA GLY A 65 4.20 -4.64 0.30
C GLY A 65 5.14 -4.78 1.50
N GLN A 66 6.35 -4.23 1.35
CA GLN A 66 7.27 -4.12 2.49
C GLN A 66 6.65 -3.25 3.57
N ASN A 67 6.90 -3.62 4.83
CA ASN A 67 6.32 -2.99 6.01
C ASN A 67 4.77 -2.94 5.97
N ALA A 68 4.14 -3.86 5.22
CA ALA A 68 2.70 -3.92 5.05
C ALA A 68 2.08 -2.62 4.47
N ALA A 69 2.86 -1.91 3.66
CA ALA A 69 2.50 -0.62 3.06
C ALA A 69 1.57 -0.72 1.86
N GLY A 70 1.24 -1.94 1.40
CA GLY A 70 0.46 -2.20 0.20
C GLY A 70 1.29 -2.26 -1.08
N THR A 71 0.67 -2.72 -2.16
CA THR A 71 1.18 -2.72 -3.53
C THR A 71 0.02 -2.47 -4.51
N ASP A 72 0.26 -2.61 -5.79
CA ASP A 72 -0.78 -2.69 -6.83
C ASP A 72 -1.58 -4.01 -6.82
N LYS A 73 -1.12 -5.02 -6.03
CA LYS A 73 -1.72 -6.36 -5.93
C LYS A 73 -2.54 -6.59 -4.67
N GLY A 74 -2.28 -5.81 -3.62
CA GLY A 74 -2.95 -5.99 -2.35
C GLY A 74 -2.89 -4.76 -1.44
N PRO A 75 -3.85 -4.64 -0.51
CA PRO A 75 -4.01 -3.44 0.30
C PRO A 75 -2.90 -3.26 1.33
N PRO A 76 -2.65 -2.01 1.76
CA PRO A 76 -1.84 -1.75 2.94
C PRO A 76 -2.56 -2.29 4.18
N LEU A 77 -1.83 -3.00 5.06
CA LEU A 77 -2.37 -3.45 6.35
C LEU A 77 -2.16 -2.40 7.45
N ILE A 78 -1.38 -1.36 7.16
CA ILE A 78 -1.18 -0.20 8.04
C ILE A 78 -2.19 0.89 7.65
N HIS A 79 -3.45 0.60 7.89
CA HIS A 79 -4.56 1.47 7.55
C HIS A 79 -5.66 1.34 8.62
N ASP A 80 -6.38 2.42 8.91
CA ASP A 80 -7.41 2.50 9.95
C ASP A 80 -8.49 1.41 9.84
N ILE A 81 -8.78 0.93 8.64
CA ILE A 81 -9.73 -0.16 8.42
C ILE A 81 -9.29 -1.46 9.10
N TYR A 82 -7.97 -1.67 9.29
CA TYR A 82 -7.42 -2.85 9.93
C TYR A 82 -7.13 -2.66 11.43
N ASN A 83 -7.69 -1.58 12.04
CA ASN A 83 -7.58 -1.40 13.49
C ASN A 83 -8.19 -2.60 14.25
N PRO A 84 -7.70 -2.92 15.46
CA PRO A 84 -8.14 -4.10 16.21
C PRO A 84 -9.63 -4.15 16.57
N GLY A 85 -10.34 -3.03 16.56
CA GLY A 85 -11.78 -2.98 16.82
C GLY A 85 -12.65 -3.25 15.61
N HIS A 86 -12.07 -3.20 14.38
CA HIS A 86 -12.78 -3.53 13.14
C HIS A 86 -12.29 -4.85 12.54
N HIS A 87 -10.97 -5.08 12.53
CA HIS A 87 -10.36 -6.36 12.17
C HIS A 87 -9.53 -6.86 13.34
N ALA A 88 -10.16 -7.66 14.21
CA ALA A 88 -9.49 -8.32 15.32
C ALA A 88 -8.39 -9.28 14.83
N ASP A 89 -7.55 -9.76 15.73
CA ASP A 89 -6.43 -10.63 15.38
C ASP A 89 -6.89 -11.90 14.65
N GLU A 90 -8.02 -12.45 15.06
CA GLU A 90 -8.68 -13.62 14.46
C GLU A 90 -9.00 -13.40 12.98
N ALA A 91 -9.32 -12.19 12.57
CA ALA A 91 -9.60 -11.89 11.16
C ALA A 91 -8.38 -12.11 10.26
N PHE A 92 -7.17 -11.87 10.78
CA PHE A 92 -5.94 -12.15 10.05
C PHE A 92 -5.68 -13.65 9.91
N PHE A 93 -5.97 -14.44 10.97
CA PHE A 93 -5.88 -15.90 10.91
C PHE A 93 -6.87 -16.49 9.89
N LEU A 94 -8.11 -16.02 9.92
CA LEU A 94 -9.14 -16.47 8.99
C LEU A 94 -8.78 -16.07 7.54
N ALA A 95 -8.26 -14.86 7.34
CA ALA A 95 -7.82 -14.38 6.04
C ALA A 95 -6.70 -15.27 5.46
N ALA A 96 -5.70 -15.62 6.26
CA ALA A 96 -4.63 -16.51 5.82
C ALA A 96 -5.15 -17.94 5.58
N LYS A 97 -6.03 -18.46 6.42
CA LYS A 97 -6.52 -19.83 6.35
C LYS A 97 -7.52 -20.07 5.23
N LEU A 98 -8.47 -19.15 5.05
CA LEU A 98 -9.63 -19.31 4.14
C LEU A 98 -9.59 -18.41 2.91
N GLY A 99 -8.68 -17.43 2.88
CA GLY A 99 -8.72 -16.34 1.94
C GLY A 99 -9.78 -15.29 2.31
N VAL A 100 -9.88 -14.25 1.54
CA VAL A 100 -10.85 -13.16 1.76
C VAL A 100 -11.56 -12.83 0.46
N ARG A 101 -12.89 -12.85 0.48
CA ARG A 101 -13.68 -12.23 -0.58
C ARG A 101 -13.53 -10.71 -0.43
N ARG A 102 -13.16 -10.02 -1.51
CA ARG A 102 -12.98 -8.56 -1.50
C ARG A 102 -14.21 -7.82 -0.98
N HIS A 103 -14.04 -6.88 -0.07
CA HIS A 103 -15.14 -6.08 0.48
C HIS A 103 -14.76 -4.61 0.78
N HIS A 104 -13.50 -4.31 1.09
CA HIS A 104 -13.03 -2.95 1.36
C HIS A 104 -12.24 -2.34 0.19
N TRP A 105 -11.58 -3.18 -0.61
CA TRP A 105 -10.61 -2.77 -1.62
C TRP A 105 -10.94 -3.36 -2.99
N ARG A 106 -10.35 -2.81 -4.04
CA ARG A 106 -10.58 -3.25 -5.42
C ARG A 106 -9.49 -4.19 -5.97
N PHE A 107 -8.62 -4.70 -5.11
CA PHE A 107 -7.49 -5.57 -5.53
C PHE A 107 -7.89 -7.00 -5.93
N GLY A 108 -9.15 -7.37 -5.80
CA GLY A 108 -9.61 -8.74 -5.99
C GLY A 108 -9.65 -9.52 -4.66
N ASP A 109 -9.90 -10.83 -4.76
CA ASP A 109 -9.99 -11.72 -3.62
C ASP A 109 -8.56 -12.12 -3.16
N MET A 110 -8.33 -12.21 -1.86
CA MET A 110 -7.10 -12.76 -1.31
C MET A 110 -7.19 -14.30 -1.32
N PRO A 111 -6.25 -15.02 -1.94
CA PRO A 111 -6.23 -16.48 -1.85
C PRO A 111 -5.79 -16.97 -0.47
N PRO A 112 -6.20 -18.19 -0.04
CA PRO A 112 -5.68 -18.82 1.15
C PRO A 112 -4.16 -19.01 1.09
N GLN A 113 -3.53 -19.05 2.28
CA GLN A 113 -2.08 -19.21 2.45
C GLN A 113 -1.76 -20.48 3.25
N PRO A 114 -2.04 -21.69 2.72
CA PRO A 114 -1.95 -22.94 3.49
C PRO A 114 -0.54 -23.29 3.94
N GLN A 115 0.49 -22.68 3.35
CA GLN A 115 1.89 -22.86 3.72
C GLN A 115 2.28 -22.11 5.01
N VAL A 116 1.45 -21.17 5.48
CA VAL A 116 1.72 -20.39 6.70
C VAL A 116 1.14 -21.11 7.89
N SER A 117 2.00 -21.55 8.82
CA SER A 117 1.55 -22.20 10.04
C SER A 117 0.87 -21.21 10.98
N GLU A 118 0.06 -21.73 11.91
CA GLU A 118 -0.62 -20.90 12.90
C GLU A 118 0.37 -20.14 13.81
N GLU A 119 1.51 -20.76 14.13
CA GLU A 119 2.58 -20.11 14.91
C GLU A 119 3.18 -18.94 14.12
N GLN A 120 3.50 -19.16 12.84
CA GLN A 120 3.95 -18.08 11.96
C GLN A 120 2.91 -16.97 11.88
N MET A 121 1.63 -17.32 11.79
CA MET A 121 0.56 -16.33 11.69
C MET A 121 0.44 -15.51 12.98
N ARG A 122 0.59 -16.12 14.18
CA ARG A 122 0.68 -15.36 15.44
C ARG A 122 1.80 -14.34 15.43
N ALA A 123 2.97 -14.72 14.95
CA ALA A 123 4.11 -13.81 14.83
C ALA A 123 3.85 -12.70 13.79
N VAL A 124 3.24 -13.02 12.65
CA VAL A 124 2.85 -12.03 11.62
C VAL A 124 1.85 -11.02 12.19
N VAL A 125 0.83 -11.46 12.90
CA VAL A 125 -0.13 -10.55 13.55
C VAL A 125 0.58 -9.63 14.54
N ARG A 126 1.48 -10.17 15.36
CA ARG A 126 2.29 -9.36 16.27
C ARG A 126 3.09 -8.28 15.54
N TYR A 127 3.76 -8.66 14.46
CA TYR A 127 4.49 -7.72 13.61
C TYR A 127 3.58 -6.61 13.06
N VAL A 128 2.46 -6.97 12.43
CA VAL A 128 1.51 -5.99 11.87
C VAL A 128 1.01 -5.04 12.94
N ARG A 129 0.65 -5.53 14.13
CA ARG A 129 0.16 -4.71 15.24
C ARG A 129 1.21 -3.74 15.78
N GLU A 130 2.47 -4.15 15.87
CA GLU A 130 3.55 -3.24 16.29
C GLU A 130 3.78 -2.13 15.27
N VAL A 131 3.73 -2.45 13.97
CA VAL A 131 3.82 -1.43 12.91
C VAL A 131 2.59 -0.53 12.91
N GLN A 132 1.38 -1.07 13.08
CA GLN A 132 0.15 -0.29 13.22
C GLN A 132 0.26 0.71 14.39
N ALA A 133 0.66 0.26 15.57
CA ALA A 133 0.80 1.11 16.75
C ALA A 133 1.79 2.26 16.50
N ALA A 134 2.94 1.99 15.86
CA ALA A 134 3.93 3.01 15.50
C ALA A 134 3.42 4.05 14.49
N ASN A 135 2.36 3.72 13.76
CA ASN A 135 1.68 4.58 12.79
C ASN A 135 0.35 5.15 13.31
N GLY A 136 0.11 5.08 14.63
CA GLY A 136 -1.05 5.68 15.27
C GLY A 136 -2.36 4.90 15.12
N ILE A 137 -2.30 3.66 14.64
CA ILE A 137 -3.47 2.79 14.50
C ILE A 137 -3.63 2.00 15.80
N ALA A 138 -4.67 2.36 16.56
CA ALA A 138 -5.03 1.75 17.82
C ALA A 138 -6.46 1.17 17.75
N TYR A 139 -6.85 0.45 18.79
CA TYR A 139 -8.21 -0.03 18.93
C TYR A 139 -9.21 1.12 18.83
N ARG A 140 -10.17 0.98 17.94
CA ARG A 140 -11.35 1.85 17.82
C ARG A 140 -12.58 0.95 17.73
N PRO A 141 -13.60 1.13 18.59
CA PRO A 141 -14.81 0.32 18.53
C PRO A 141 -15.46 0.45 17.16
N HIS A 142 -15.90 -0.68 16.62
CA HIS A 142 -16.67 -0.69 15.38
C HIS A 142 -18.03 -0.03 15.66
N ARG A 143 -18.30 1.08 14.98
CA ARG A 143 -19.64 1.71 15.00
C ARG A 143 -20.41 1.15 13.82
N MET A 144 -21.44 0.38 14.13
CA MET A 144 -22.46 -0.03 13.17
C MET A 144 -23.34 1.15 12.79
#